data_f85dc23474ef0435289d82b00c36304e
#
_entry.id   f85dc23474ef0435289d82b00c36304e
#
_cell.length_a   1.000
_cell.length_b   1.000
_cell.length_c   1.000
_cell.angle_alpha   90.00
_cell.angle_beta   90.00
_cell.angle_gamma   90.00
#
_symmetry.space_group_name_H-M   'P 1'
#
loop_
_entity.id
_entity.type
_entity.pdbx_description
1 polymer ?
#
loop_
_entity_poly.entity_id
_entity_poly.type
_entity_poly.pdbx_seq_one_letter_code
_entity_poly.pdbx_strand_id
1 'polypeptide(L)'
;MDPNVRLSKLDCPEVVDPLLHRKYRSIVGCLSYLVNMTRPDLAFSFSQLSKFLQYPGEAHLAAAYRVLAYVKGTLHQGLSWHDPGAGSRNKLSGWVDSDFASDIDTRKPMTGYLMVLNGGPISWKASRQGGVTLSSSEAEFVAASQAGQEVLYLRALLKGFAYLQHGPTEIWEDNASCILMSENPTNRERSRHVDVRVHFLRDMVRDGSVKLIKCAGTQNVADALTKSLPRPAFHKHREFLKGTAQSFSAFFASADKPAVPTYVTKRGSLSFSKAPPMCIGG
;
A
#
# COMPACT_ATOMS: atom_id res chain seq x y z
N MET A 1 13.38 -10.19 0.91
CA MET A 1 14.73 -9.58 0.71
C MET A 1 15.40 -9.40 2.07
N ASP A 2 16.72 -9.29 2.10
CA ASP A 2 17.46 -8.94 3.29
C ASP A 2 17.43 -7.42 3.49
N PRO A 3 17.03 -6.89 4.65
CA PRO A 3 17.01 -5.44 4.88
C PRO A 3 18.39 -4.77 4.77
N ASN A 4 19.46 -5.55 4.99
CA ASN A 4 20.84 -5.06 4.97
C ASN A 4 21.49 -5.15 3.57
N VAL A 5 20.82 -5.79 2.60
CA VAL A 5 21.34 -5.97 1.24
C VAL A 5 20.55 -5.09 0.27
N ARG A 6 21.25 -4.16 -0.34
CA ARG A 6 20.69 -3.29 -1.40
C ARG A 6 21.34 -3.66 -2.72
N LEU A 7 20.54 -4.13 -3.67
CA LEU A 7 20.99 -4.45 -5.01
C LEU A 7 21.13 -3.16 -5.84
N SER A 8 22.21 -3.04 -6.59
CA SER A 8 22.54 -1.87 -7.40
C SER A 8 23.01 -2.25 -8.78
N LYS A 9 22.97 -1.29 -9.70
CA LYS A 9 23.64 -1.40 -11.00
C LYS A 9 25.15 -1.52 -10.89
N LEU A 10 25.73 -1.10 -9.76
CA LEU A 10 27.17 -1.29 -9.50
C LEU A 10 27.54 -2.78 -9.37
N ASP A 11 26.57 -3.64 -9.05
CA ASP A 11 26.76 -5.09 -8.98
C ASP A 11 26.62 -5.76 -10.37
N CYS A 12 26.35 -4.99 -11.43
CA CYS A 12 26.25 -5.50 -12.78
C CYS A 12 27.64 -5.65 -13.39
N PRO A 13 27.98 -6.80 -14.03
CA PRO A 13 29.26 -6.98 -14.75
C PRO A 13 29.23 -6.19 -16.05
N GLU A 14 30.42 -5.82 -16.55
CA GLU A 14 30.57 -5.25 -17.90
C GLU A 14 30.14 -6.24 -18.97
N VAL A 15 30.50 -7.52 -18.80
CA VAL A 15 30.13 -8.62 -19.69
C VAL A 15 29.37 -9.66 -18.87
N VAL A 16 28.15 -9.92 -19.28
CA VAL A 16 27.30 -10.88 -18.57
C VAL A 16 27.60 -12.30 -19.00
N ASP A 17 27.87 -13.20 -18.06
CA ASP A 17 27.92 -14.63 -18.33
C ASP A 17 26.57 -15.13 -18.88
N PRO A 18 26.54 -15.72 -20.10
CA PRO A 18 25.27 -16.19 -20.69
C PRO A 18 24.57 -17.27 -19.86
N LEU A 19 25.31 -18.09 -19.11
CA LEU A 19 24.74 -19.13 -18.27
C LEU A 19 24.07 -18.54 -17.02
N LEU A 20 24.75 -17.58 -16.37
CA LEU A 20 24.20 -16.81 -15.25
C LEU A 20 22.93 -16.05 -15.69
N HIS A 21 23.00 -15.37 -16.83
CA HIS A 21 21.88 -14.62 -17.39
C HIS A 21 20.65 -15.51 -17.60
N ARG A 22 20.83 -16.66 -18.25
CA ARG A 22 19.74 -17.61 -18.49
C ARG A 22 19.13 -18.10 -17.18
N LYS A 23 19.95 -18.50 -16.20
CA LYS A 23 19.47 -18.93 -14.87
C LYS A 23 18.68 -17.83 -14.16
N TYR A 24 19.24 -16.62 -14.14
CA TYR A 24 18.60 -15.49 -13.49
C TYR A 24 17.23 -15.17 -14.10
N ARG A 25 17.15 -15.04 -15.42
CA ARG A 25 15.90 -14.78 -16.13
C ARG A 25 14.86 -15.88 -15.91
N SER A 26 15.28 -17.14 -15.90
CA SER A 26 14.39 -18.27 -15.61
C SER A 26 13.79 -18.16 -14.20
N ILE A 27 14.62 -17.88 -13.18
CA ILE A 27 14.15 -17.72 -11.80
C ILE A 27 13.18 -16.55 -11.70
N VAL A 28 13.55 -15.37 -12.20
CA VAL A 28 12.70 -14.18 -12.10
C VAL A 28 11.40 -14.36 -12.88
N GLY A 29 11.43 -15.07 -14.03
CA GLY A 29 10.23 -15.43 -14.79
C GLY A 29 9.25 -16.33 -13.99
N CYS A 30 9.78 -17.35 -13.31
CA CYS A 30 8.95 -18.18 -12.42
C CYS A 30 8.38 -17.38 -11.24
N LEU A 31 9.19 -16.49 -10.64
CA LEU A 31 8.72 -15.61 -9.56
C LEU A 31 7.62 -14.66 -10.04
N SER A 32 7.71 -14.15 -11.28
CA SER A 32 6.67 -13.32 -11.89
C SER A 32 5.31 -14.03 -11.89
N TYR A 33 5.28 -15.29 -12.30
CA TYR A 33 4.04 -16.09 -12.28
C TYR A 33 3.48 -16.23 -10.87
N LEU A 34 4.31 -16.61 -9.89
CA LEU A 34 3.89 -16.78 -8.50
C LEU A 34 3.33 -15.47 -7.91
N VAL A 35 4.02 -14.36 -8.13
CA VAL A 35 3.63 -13.04 -7.62
C VAL A 35 2.28 -12.60 -8.18
N ASN A 36 2.05 -12.79 -9.46
CA ASN A 36 0.81 -12.34 -10.10
C ASN A 36 -0.39 -13.23 -9.78
N MET A 37 -0.16 -14.49 -9.40
CA MET A 37 -1.24 -15.44 -9.20
C MET A 37 -1.61 -15.65 -7.73
N THR A 38 -0.63 -15.91 -6.85
CA THR A 38 -0.94 -16.42 -5.49
C THR A 38 0.01 -15.97 -4.39
N ARG A 39 1.08 -15.21 -4.72
CA ARG A 39 2.15 -14.90 -3.75
C ARG A 39 2.46 -13.40 -3.68
N PRO A 40 1.53 -12.57 -3.17
CA PRO A 40 1.77 -11.14 -2.96
C PRO A 40 2.96 -10.85 -2.03
N ASP A 41 3.28 -11.74 -1.13
CA ASP A 41 4.42 -11.68 -0.21
C ASP A 41 5.79 -11.66 -0.92
N LEU A 42 5.84 -12.04 -2.18
CA LEU A 42 7.04 -11.99 -3.03
C LEU A 42 7.11 -10.72 -3.89
N ALA A 43 6.05 -9.88 -3.93
CA ALA A 43 5.91 -8.80 -4.91
C ALA A 43 7.04 -7.77 -4.83
N PHE A 44 7.43 -7.34 -3.62
CA PHE A 44 8.57 -6.45 -3.43
C PHE A 44 9.87 -7.10 -3.93
N SER A 45 10.14 -8.34 -3.53
CA SER A 45 11.36 -9.05 -3.94
C SER A 45 11.45 -9.21 -5.46
N PHE A 46 10.35 -9.57 -6.09
CA PHE A 46 10.24 -9.66 -7.55
C PHE A 46 10.51 -8.30 -8.22
N SER A 47 9.89 -7.23 -7.72
CA SER A 47 10.10 -5.89 -8.23
C SER A 47 11.57 -5.46 -8.17
N GLN A 48 12.28 -5.78 -7.07
CA GLN A 48 13.70 -5.48 -6.93
C GLN A 48 14.56 -6.31 -7.91
N LEU A 49 14.32 -7.61 -8.03
CA LEU A 49 15.06 -8.49 -8.93
C LEU A 49 14.82 -8.15 -10.41
N SER A 50 13.59 -7.78 -10.77
CA SER A 50 13.24 -7.47 -12.17
C SER A 50 14.03 -6.31 -12.78
N LYS A 51 14.60 -5.42 -11.95
CA LYS A 51 15.43 -4.29 -12.41
C LYS A 51 16.70 -4.73 -13.13
N PHE A 52 17.20 -5.92 -12.83
CA PHE A 52 18.50 -6.41 -13.30
C PHE A 52 18.41 -7.52 -14.35
N LEU A 53 17.27 -7.67 -15.02
CA LEU A 53 17.04 -8.73 -16.02
C LEU A 53 17.97 -8.66 -17.24
N GLN A 54 18.50 -7.48 -17.57
CA GLN A 54 19.40 -7.30 -18.71
C GLN A 54 20.86 -7.63 -18.36
N TYR A 55 21.32 -7.18 -17.19
CA TYR A 55 22.72 -7.28 -16.78
C TYR A 55 22.83 -7.81 -15.34
N PRO A 56 22.39 -9.04 -15.05
CA PRO A 56 22.50 -9.60 -13.72
C PRO A 56 23.94 -9.98 -13.38
N GLY A 57 24.40 -9.62 -12.19
CA GLY A 57 25.65 -10.09 -11.59
C GLY A 57 25.41 -11.18 -10.55
N GLU A 58 26.49 -11.67 -9.92
CA GLU A 58 26.45 -12.73 -8.90
C GLU A 58 25.64 -12.32 -7.67
N ALA A 59 25.72 -11.05 -7.24
CA ALA A 59 24.93 -10.54 -6.13
C ALA A 59 23.41 -10.64 -6.39
N HIS A 60 23.01 -10.33 -7.63
CA HIS A 60 21.62 -10.44 -8.07
C HIS A 60 21.15 -11.89 -8.08
N LEU A 61 22.00 -12.81 -8.59
CA LEU A 61 21.71 -14.25 -8.62
C LEU A 61 21.59 -14.82 -7.20
N ALA A 62 22.48 -14.45 -6.29
CA ALA A 62 22.43 -14.84 -4.89
C ALA A 62 21.13 -14.37 -4.21
N ALA A 63 20.72 -13.14 -4.48
CA ALA A 63 19.44 -12.62 -3.99
C ALA A 63 18.24 -13.40 -4.56
N ALA A 64 18.29 -13.78 -5.84
CA ALA A 64 17.24 -14.60 -6.46
C ALA A 64 17.16 -16.00 -5.82
N TYR A 65 18.29 -16.64 -5.55
CA TYR A 65 18.34 -17.92 -4.83
C TYR A 65 17.80 -17.81 -3.41
N ARG A 66 18.06 -16.69 -2.71
CA ARG A 66 17.46 -16.45 -1.38
C ARG A 66 15.94 -16.42 -1.45
N VAL A 67 15.35 -15.80 -2.48
CA VAL A 67 13.89 -15.79 -2.69
C VAL A 67 13.38 -17.21 -3.00
N LEU A 68 14.09 -18.00 -3.80
CA LEU A 68 13.74 -19.40 -4.04
C LEU A 68 13.79 -20.25 -2.77
N ALA A 69 14.79 -20.03 -1.91
CA ALA A 69 14.87 -20.72 -0.61
C ALA A 69 13.65 -20.37 0.28
N TYR A 70 13.20 -19.12 0.26
CA TYR A 70 11.98 -18.72 0.95
C TYR A 70 10.75 -19.41 0.35
N VAL A 71 10.61 -19.46 -0.96
CA VAL A 71 9.52 -20.18 -1.66
C VAL A 71 9.52 -21.65 -1.26
N LYS A 72 10.69 -22.32 -1.29
CA LYS A 72 10.86 -23.72 -0.88
C LYS A 72 10.39 -23.95 0.57
N GLY A 73 10.71 -23.03 1.47
CA GLY A 73 10.28 -23.11 2.88
C GLY A 73 8.80 -22.76 3.12
N THR A 74 8.07 -22.34 2.08
CA THR A 74 6.68 -21.84 2.18
C THR A 74 5.78 -22.39 1.05
N LEU A 75 6.03 -23.61 0.57
CA LEU A 75 5.31 -24.21 -0.57
C LEU A 75 3.80 -24.35 -0.33
N HIS A 76 3.39 -24.60 0.92
CA HIS A 76 1.99 -24.75 1.32
C HIS A 76 1.29 -23.45 1.68
N GLN A 77 1.96 -22.31 1.50
CA GLN A 77 1.34 -21.02 1.72
C GLN A 77 0.65 -20.53 0.44
N GLY A 78 -0.60 -20.18 0.56
CA GLY A 78 -1.43 -19.63 -0.51
C GLY A 78 -2.29 -18.48 0.00
N LEU A 79 -3.26 -18.09 -0.80
CA LEU A 79 -4.27 -17.09 -0.47
C LEU A 79 -5.46 -17.76 0.21
N SER A 80 -6.07 -17.06 1.16
CA SER A 80 -7.27 -17.51 1.86
C SER A 80 -8.30 -16.39 1.87
N TRP A 81 -9.56 -16.76 1.79
CA TRP A 81 -10.72 -15.89 1.95
C TRP A 81 -11.64 -16.51 3.00
N HIS A 82 -12.33 -15.70 3.74
CA HIS A 82 -13.26 -16.14 4.77
C HIS A 82 -14.48 -15.23 4.82
N ASP A 83 -15.54 -15.68 5.44
CA ASP A 83 -16.72 -14.83 5.66
C ASP A 83 -16.42 -13.82 6.78
N PRO A 84 -16.33 -12.51 6.47
CA PRO A 84 -16.03 -11.50 7.47
C PRO A 84 -17.26 -11.12 8.33
N GLY A 85 -18.38 -11.81 8.17
CA GLY A 85 -19.66 -11.48 8.81
C GLY A 85 -20.54 -10.53 7.98
N ALA A 86 -21.83 -10.47 8.29
CA ALA A 86 -22.87 -9.86 7.48
C ALA A 86 -22.60 -8.36 7.15
N GLY A 87 -22.03 -7.58 8.08
CA GLY A 87 -21.76 -6.15 7.88
C GLY A 87 -20.52 -5.82 7.03
N SER A 88 -19.64 -6.81 6.78
CA SER A 88 -18.39 -6.63 6.04
C SER A 88 -18.30 -7.50 4.78
N ARG A 89 -19.34 -8.31 4.53
CA ARG A 89 -19.38 -9.22 3.38
C ARG A 89 -19.39 -8.43 2.07
N ASN A 90 -18.50 -8.81 1.16
CA ASN A 90 -18.31 -8.19 -0.15
C ASN A 90 -17.95 -6.69 -0.12
N LYS A 91 -17.45 -6.19 1.01
CA LYS A 91 -16.92 -4.83 1.13
C LYS A 91 -15.48 -4.79 0.65
N LEU A 92 -15.21 -3.99 -0.38
CA LEU A 92 -13.85 -3.73 -0.88
C LEU A 92 -13.13 -2.77 0.04
N SER A 93 -11.88 -3.07 0.37
CA SER A 93 -11.00 -2.21 1.15
C SER A 93 -9.54 -2.44 0.78
N GLY A 94 -8.60 -1.61 1.26
CA GLY A 94 -7.19 -1.80 0.93
C GLY A 94 -6.23 -0.98 1.77
N TRP A 95 -4.95 -1.17 1.50
CA TRP A 95 -3.82 -0.44 2.06
C TRP A 95 -2.97 0.11 0.94
N VAL A 96 -2.36 1.25 1.18
CA VAL A 96 -1.40 1.87 0.27
C VAL A 96 -0.20 2.40 1.04
N ASP A 97 0.97 2.36 0.42
CA ASP A 97 2.23 2.88 0.94
C ASP A 97 3.14 3.31 -0.21
N SER A 98 4.05 4.21 0.09
CA SER A 98 5.13 4.59 -0.80
C SER A 98 6.46 4.69 -0.07
N ASP A 99 7.50 4.03 -0.57
CA ASP A 99 8.85 4.20 -0.04
C ASP A 99 9.62 5.23 -0.89
N PHE A 100 9.78 6.45 -0.30
CA PHE A 100 10.39 7.60 -0.96
C PHE A 100 11.89 7.40 -1.19
N ALA A 101 12.35 7.62 -2.44
CA ALA A 101 13.75 7.60 -2.84
C ALA A 101 14.51 6.31 -2.46
N SER A 102 13.81 5.18 -2.32
CA SER A 102 14.39 3.90 -1.89
C SER A 102 15.27 3.23 -2.95
N ASP A 103 15.04 3.51 -4.21
CA ASP A 103 15.88 3.00 -5.31
C ASP A 103 17.21 3.76 -5.35
N ILE A 104 18.30 3.10 -4.99
CA ILE A 104 19.62 3.72 -4.88
C ILE A 104 20.18 4.17 -6.26
N ASP A 105 19.77 3.52 -7.35
CA ASP A 105 20.25 3.82 -8.69
C ASP A 105 19.51 4.99 -9.36
N THR A 106 18.22 5.16 -9.06
CA THR A 106 17.35 6.13 -9.75
C THR A 106 16.65 7.11 -8.83
N ARG A 107 16.70 6.87 -7.52
CA ARG A 107 16.01 7.66 -6.47
C ARG A 107 14.49 7.75 -6.67
N LYS A 108 13.93 6.89 -7.52
CA LYS A 108 12.49 6.83 -7.75
C LYS A 108 11.79 6.13 -6.60
N PRO A 109 10.61 6.62 -6.19
CA PRO A 109 9.82 5.98 -5.15
C PRO A 109 9.27 4.63 -5.59
N MET A 110 8.93 3.81 -4.59
CA MET A 110 8.23 2.55 -4.75
C MET A 110 6.77 2.73 -4.35
N THR A 111 5.83 2.29 -5.16
CA THR A 111 4.40 2.20 -4.82
C THR A 111 4.06 0.79 -4.41
N GLY A 112 3.35 0.64 -3.29
CA GLY A 112 2.71 -0.59 -2.87
C GLY A 112 1.23 -0.39 -2.59
N TYR A 113 0.37 -1.28 -3.05
CA TYR A 113 -1.00 -1.37 -2.58
C TYR A 113 -1.47 -2.81 -2.46
N LEU A 114 -2.42 -3.03 -1.57
CA LEU A 114 -3.12 -4.29 -1.38
C LEU A 114 -4.62 -4.01 -1.34
N MET A 115 -5.40 -4.65 -2.20
CA MET A 115 -6.86 -4.63 -2.15
C MET A 115 -7.39 -5.96 -1.65
N VAL A 116 -8.36 -5.90 -0.75
CA VAL A 116 -8.95 -7.08 -0.11
C VAL A 116 -10.47 -7.10 -0.26
N LEU A 117 -10.99 -8.32 -0.36
CA LEU A 117 -12.42 -8.61 -0.37
C LEU A 117 -12.64 -9.89 0.45
N ASN A 118 -13.63 -9.88 1.33
CA ASN A 118 -13.94 -11.06 2.16
C ASN A 118 -12.70 -11.59 2.91
N GLY A 119 -11.95 -10.67 3.54
CA GLY A 119 -10.79 -10.98 4.35
C GLY A 119 -9.57 -11.53 3.61
N GLY A 120 -9.61 -11.61 2.28
CA GLY A 120 -8.49 -12.08 1.47
C GLY A 120 -8.08 -11.11 0.37
N PRO A 121 -6.82 -11.15 -0.05
CA PRO A 121 -6.29 -10.30 -1.11
C PRO A 121 -6.89 -10.66 -2.46
N ILE A 122 -7.24 -9.65 -3.26
CA ILE A 122 -7.77 -9.80 -4.63
C ILE A 122 -6.96 -9.04 -5.68
N SER A 123 -6.23 -8.00 -5.26
CA SER A 123 -5.31 -7.26 -6.11
C SER A 123 -4.17 -6.67 -5.28
N TRP A 124 -2.97 -6.64 -5.84
CA TRP A 124 -1.79 -6.08 -5.19
C TRP A 124 -0.79 -5.57 -6.22
N LYS A 125 0.04 -4.64 -5.78
CA LYS A 125 1.09 -4.07 -6.61
C LYS A 125 2.32 -3.74 -5.76
N ALA A 126 3.48 -3.96 -6.35
CA ALA A 126 4.78 -3.50 -5.87
C ALA A 126 5.57 -3.03 -7.08
N SER A 127 5.60 -1.72 -7.35
CA SER A 127 6.24 -1.19 -8.54
C SER A 127 6.91 0.15 -8.29
N ARG A 128 8.05 0.37 -8.96
CA ARG A 128 8.72 1.66 -8.97
C ARG A 128 7.88 2.70 -9.72
N GLN A 129 7.79 3.91 -9.18
CA GLN A 129 7.10 5.01 -9.83
C GLN A 129 7.83 5.47 -11.10
N GLY A 130 7.08 5.94 -12.09
CA GLY A 130 7.66 6.36 -13.38
C GLY A 130 8.49 7.64 -13.28
N GLY A 131 8.11 8.56 -12.39
CA GLY A 131 8.76 9.85 -12.15
C GLY A 131 9.54 9.89 -10.83
N VAL A 132 10.35 10.93 -10.66
CA VAL A 132 10.93 11.33 -9.39
C VAL A 132 9.93 12.25 -8.70
N THR A 133 9.75 12.09 -7.41
CA THR A 133 8.93 12.97 -6.56
C THR A 133 9.83 13.84 -5.70
N LEU A 134 9.36 15.01 -5.32
CA LEU A 134 10.14 16.00 -4.55
C LEU A 134 9.97 15.84 -3.04
N SER A 135 8.99 15.06 -2.60
CA SER A 135 8.71 14.81 -1.18
C SER A 135 8.10 13.42 -0.97
N SER A 136 8.17 12.92 0.28
CA SER A 136 7.48 11.70 0.67
C SER A 136 5.97 11.81 0.49
N SER A 137 5.36 12.94 0.88
CA SER A 137 3.92 13.16 0.72
C SER A 137 3.47 13.13 -0.75
N GLU A 138 4.30 13.61 -1.67
CA GLU A 138 4.03 13.51 -3.11
C GLU A 138 4.09 12.05 -3.59
N ALA A 139 5.08 11.28 -3.14
CA ALA A 139 5.20 9.88 -3.46
C ALA A 139 3.99 9.06 -2.95
N GLU A 140 3.55 9.34 -1.71
CA GLU A 140 2.33 8.74 -1.14
C GLU A 140 1.09 9.11 -1.94
N PHE A 141 0.99 10.36 -2.35
CA PHE A 141 -0.13 10.82 -3.15
C PHE A 141 -0.21 10.13 -4.52
N VAL A 142 0.95 9.93 -5.16
CA VAL A 142 1.04 9.15 -6.42
C VAL A 142 0.63 7.69 -6.18
N ALA A 143 1.06 7.09 -5.07
CA ALA A 143 0.67 5.73 -4.71
C ALA A 143 -0.84 5.62 -4.46
N ALA A 144 -1.42 6.54 -3.67
CA ALA A 144 -2.86 6.59 -3.40
C ALA A 144 -3.68 6.79 -4.68
N SER A 145 -3.21 7.62 -5.62
CA SER A 145 -3.85 7.80 -6.93
C SER A 145 -3.86 6.50 -7.75
N GLN A 146 -2.76 5.72 -7.73
CA GLN A 146 -2.72 4.42 -8.40
C GLN A 146 -3.63 3.38 -7.71
N ALA A 147 -3.65 3.37 -6.39
CA ALA A 147 -4.58 2.53 -5.62
C ALA A 147 -6.04 2.87 -5.93
N GLY A 148 -6.35 4.17 -6.05
CA GLY A 148 -7.68 4.65 -6.45
C GLY A 148 -8.09 4.18 -7.85
N GLN A 149 -7.19 4.19 -8.83
CA GLN A 149 -7.46 3.64 -10.16
C GLN A 149 -7.87 2.16 -10.09
N GLU A 150 -7.12 1.37 -9.29
CA GLU A 150 -7.45 -0.03 -9.07
C GLU A 150 -8.81 -0.21 -8.39
N VAL A 151 -9.12 0.63 -7.40
CA VAL A 151 -10.44 0.63 -6.75
C VAL A 151 -11.57 0.87 -7.75
N LEU A 152 -11.45 1.85 -8.64
CA LEU A 152 -12.49 2.11 -9.66
C LEU A 152 -12.69 0.89 -10.57
N TYR A 153 -11.60 0.27 -11.01
CA TYR A 153 -11.66 -0.94 -11.81
C TYR A 153 -12.37 -2.09 -11.05
N LEU A 154 -11.97 -2.36 -9.80
CA LEU A 154 -12.56 -3.42 -8.98
C LEU A 154 -14.03 -3.13 -8.64
N ARG A 155 -14.41 -1.87 -8.37
CA ARG A 155 -15.81 -1.48 -8.15
C ARG A 155 -16.65 -1.71 -9.41
N ALA A 156 -16.12 -1.40 -10.59
CA ALA A 156 -16.80 -1.67 -11.86
C ALA A 156 -16.98 -3.19 -12.10
N LEU A 157 -15.93 -3.97 -11.81
CA LEU A 157 -15.98 -5.43 -11.90
C LEU A 157 -17.02 -6.03 -10.94
N LEU A 158 -16.99 -5.63 -9.67
CA LEU A 158 -17.94 -6.08 -8.64
C LEU A 158 -19.39 -5.69 -8.99
N LYS A 159 -19.60 -4.49 -9.56
CA LYS A 159 -20.90 -4.08 -10.08
C LYS A 159 -21.39 -5.01 -11.18
N GLY A 160 -20.49 -5.46 -12.08
CA GLY A 160 -20.82 -6.45 -13.12
C GLY A 160 -21.27 -7.79 -12.56
N PHE A 161 -20.79 -8.18 -11.38
CA PHE A 161 -21.22 -9.37 -10.63
C PHE A 161 -22.41 -9.11 -9.69
N ALA A 162 -23.07 -7.97 -9.76
CA ALA A 162 -24.16 -7.53 -8.89
C ALA A 162 -23.75 -7.29 -7.40
N TYR A 163 -22.46 -7.11 -7.10
CA TYR A 163 -21.95 -6.75 -5.78
C TYR A 163 -21.65 -5.24 -5.70
N LEU A 164 -22.71 -4.43 -5.62
CA LEU A 164 -22.57 -2.97 -5.53
C LEU A 164 -21.85 -2.53 -4.26
N GLN A 165 -20.91 -1.62 -4.40
CA GLN A 165 -20.24 -0.95 -3.28
C GLN A 165 -21.02 0.32 -2.90
N HIS A 166 -21.85 0.26 -1.87
CA HIS A 166 -22.79 1.33 -1.48
C HIS A 166 -22.14 2.52 -0.76
N GLY A 167 -20.90 2.41 -0.34
CA GLY A 167 -20.14 3.50 0.28
C GLY A 167 -18.76 3.65 -0.34
N PRO A 168 -17.95 4.59 0.15
CA PRO A 168 -16.58 4.73 -0.30
C PRO A 168 -15.77 3.47 0.04
N THR A 169 -14.85 3.10 -0.86
CA THR A 169 -13.85 2.09 -0.55
C THR A 169 -12.81 2.69 0.36
N GLU A 170 -12.64 2.11 1.53
CA GLU A 170 -11.68 2.53 2.54
C GLU A 170 -10.27 2.06 2.15
N ILE A 171 -9.32 3.00 2.08
CA ILE A 171 -7.90 2.73 1.84
C ILE A 171 -7.11 3.27 3.02
N TRP A 172 -6.41 2.40 3.74
CA TRP A 172 -5.57 2.79 4.87
C TRP A 172 -4.23 3.33 4.38
N GLU A 173 -3.89 4.51 4.91
CA GLU A 173 -2.72 5.32 4.58
C GLU A 173 -2.07 5.84 5.87
N ASP A 174 -0.75 5.80 5.98
CA ASP A 174 -0.07 6.25 7.21
C ASP A 174 0.47 7.69 7.12
N ASN A 175 0.40 8.33 5.96
CA ASN A 175 0.82 9.72 5.79
C ASN A 175 -0.37 10.68 5.94
N ALA A 176 -0.41 11.39 7.09
CA ALA A 176 -1.48 12.36 7.37
C ALA A 176 -1.52 13.51 6.35
N SER A 177 -0.36 13.92 5.79
CA SER A 177 -0.32 14.97 4.78
C SER A 177 -0.96 14.53 3.47
N CYS A 178 -0.76 13.27 3.06
CA CYS A 178 -1.42 12.68 1.90
C CYS A 178 -2.96 12.72 2.06
N ILE A 179 -3.46 12.30 3.23
CA ILE A 179 -4.90 12.31 3.54
C ILE A 179 -5.45 13.74 3.47
N LEU A 180 -4.82 14.70 4.17
CA LEU A 180 -5.26 16.10 4.15
C LEU A 180 -5.23 16.71 2.75
N MET A 181 -4.24 16.39 1.92
CA MET A 181 -4.15 16.85 0.54
C MET A 181 -5.25 16.28 -0.35
N SER A 182 -5.75 15.08 -0.05
CA SER A 182 -6.85 14.46 -0.79
C SER A 182 -8.21 15.10 -0.48
N GLU A 183 -8.38 15.64 0.73
CA GLU A 183 -9.64 16.25 1.20
C GLU A 183 -9.74 17.75 0.90
N ASN A 184 -8.60 18.49 0.89
CA ASN A 184 -8.57 19.95 0.80
C ASN A 184 -8.10 20.45 -0.57
N PRO A 185 -8.91 21.28 -1.27
CA PRO A 185 -8.58 21.80 -2.59
C PRO A 185 -7.58 22.98 -2.60
N THR A 186 -7.21 23.53 -1.44
CA THR A 186 -6.53 24.83 -1.33
C THR A 186 -5.02 24.84 -1.57
N ASN A 187 -4.36 23.68 -1.66
CA ASN A 187 -2.92 23.64 -1.96
C ASN A 187 -2.64 23.64 -3.48
N ARG A 188 -2.75 24.81 -4.12
CA ARG A 188 -2.60 24.99 -5.58
C ARG A 188 -1.17 25.15 -6.10
N GLU A 189 -0.13 25.21 -5.24
CA GLU A 189 1.10 25.89 -5.69
C GLU A 189 2.33 25.00 -5.98
N ARG A 190 2.31 23.68 -5.95
CA ARG A 190 3.58 22.93 -6.03
C ARG A 190 3.66 21.76 -7.02
N SER A 191 3.23 21.87 -8.21
CA SER A 191 3.77 21.09 -9.34
C SER A 191 2.70 20.69 -10.38
N ARG A 192 2.83 21.23 -11.58
CA ARG A 192 1.94 20.92 -12.72
C ARG A 192 1.96 19.44 -13.14
N HIS A 193 3.01 18.70 -12.82
CA HIS A 193 3.12 17.27 -13.17
C HIS A 193 2.40 16.34 -12.18
N VAL A 194 2.15 16.80 -10.96
CA VAL A 194 1.34 16.11 -9.95
C VAL A 194 -0.14 16.43 -10.12
N ASP A 195 -0.45 17.51 -10.84
CA ASP A 195 -1.76 18.16 -10.91
C ASP A 195 -2.88 17.18 -11.35
N VAL A 196 -2.68 16.46 -12.44
CA VAL A 196 -3.69 15.52 -12.96
C VAL A 196 -4.00 14.37 -11.96
N ARG A 197 -2.99 13.82 -11.32
CA ARG A 197 -3.16 12.74 -10.32
C ARG A 197 -3.79 13.26 -9.04
N VAL A 198 -3.43 14.49 -8.64
CA VAL A 198 -4.01 15.18 -7.49
C VAL A 198 -5.49 15.43 -7.72
N HIS A 199 -5.87 15.97 -8.88
CA HIS A 199 -7.28 16.18 -9.22
C HIS A 199 -8.04 14.86 -9.27
N PHE A 200 -7.48 13.84 -9.88
CA PHE A 200 -8.09 12.52 -9.98
C PHE A 200 -8.40 11.90 -8.62
N LEU A 201 -7.43 11.85 -7.68
CA LEU A 201 -7.68 11.30 -6.34
C LEU A 201 -8.69 12.14 -5.56
N ARG A 202 -8.60 13.48 -5.66
CA ARG A 202 -9.57 14.38 -5.02
C ARG A 202 -10.98 14.20 -5.56
N ASP A 203 -11.12 14.00 -6.86
CA ASP A 203 -12.42 13.73 -7.48
C ASP A 203 -13.02 12.43 -6.93
N MET A 204 -12.22 11.36 -6.81
CA MET A 204 -12.67 10.10 -6.22
C MET A 204 -13.05 10.20 -4.74
N VAL A 205 -12.36 11.06 -3.97
CA VAL A 205 -12.72 11.33 -2.56
C VAL A 205 -14.00 12.16 -2.49
N ARG A 206 -14.14 13.17 -3.35
CA ARG A 206 -15.31 14.06 -3.40
C ARG A 206 -16.58 13.33 -3.85
N ASP A 207 -16.48 12.44 -4.83
CA ASP A 207 -17.62 11.68 -5.34
C ASP A 207 -17.98 10.47 -4.45
N GLY A 208 -17.19 10.21 -3.39
CA GLY A 208 -17.42 9.13 -2.45
C GLY A 208 -17.05 7.75 -2.97
N SER A 209 -16.24 7.65 -4.01
CA SER A 209 -15.72 6.36 -4.51
C SER A 209 -14.63 5.80 -3.61
N VAL A 210 -13.80 6.68 -3.03
CA VAL A 210 -12.66 6.34 -2.16
C VAL A 210 -12.68 7.19 -0.91
N LYS A 211 -12.21 6.62 0.20
CA LYS A 211 -11.91 7.34 1.44
C LYS A 211 -10.55 6.90 1.95
N LEU A 212 -9.62 7.85 2.12
CA LEU A 212 -8.36 7.57 2.80
C LEU A 212 -8.56 7.59 4.31
N ILE A 213 -8.05 6.56 4.99
CA ILE A 213 -8.18 6.40 6.45
C ILE A 213 -6.79 6.30 7.05
N LYS A 214 -6.53 7.11 8.08
CA LYS A 214 -5.27 7.08 8.81
C LYS A 214 -5.08 5.76 9.53
N CYS A 215 -3.94 5.09 9.27
CA CYS A 215 -3.45 3.98 10.10
C CYS A 215 -2.10 4.34 10.74
N ALA A 216 -1.69 3.56 11.73
CA ALA A 216 -0.34 3.65 12.25
C ALA A 216 0.64 3.00 11.26
N GLY A 217 1.84 3.56 11.06
CA GLY A 217 2.83 3.00 10.13
C GLY A 217 3.17 1.53 10.41
N THR A 218 3.22 1.12 11.69
CA THR A 218 3.43 -0.31 12.06
C THR A 218 2.26 -1.24 11.70
N GLN A 219 1.14 -0.67 11.27
CA GLN A 219 -0.07 -1.39 10.85
C GLN A 219 -0.30 -1.30 9.34
N ASN A 220 0.49 -0.47 8.62
CA ASN A 220 0.36 -0.37 7.17
C ASN A 220 0.90 -1.65 6.50
N VAL A 221 -0.01 -2.51 6.06
CA VAL A 221 0.33 -3.79 5.42
C VAL A 221 1.07 -3.59 4.10
N ALA A 222 0.82 -2.47 3.41
CA ALA A 222 1.46 -2.14 2.14
C ALA A 222 2.98 -1.88 2.28
N ASP A 223 3.50 -1.66 3.49
CA ASP A 223 4.93 -1.61 3.79
C ASP A 223 5.70 -2.83 3.24
N ALA A 224 5.10 -4.01 3.32
CA ALA A 224 5.73 -5.23 2.80
C ALA A 224 5.81 -5.28 1.27
N LEU A 225 5.12 -4.38 0.59
CA LEU A 225 5.12 -4.23 -0.88
C LEU A 225 6.08 -3.12 -1.37
N THR A 226 6.58 -2.28 -0.47
CA THR A 226 7.42 -1.12 -0.81
C THR A 226 8.85 -1.22 -0.30
N LYS A 227 9.07 -1.93 0.81
CA LYS A 227 10.40 -2.00 1.46
C LYS A 227 10.72 -3.40 2.00
N SER A 228 12.01 -3.68 2.20
CA SER A 228 12.42 -4.90 2.89
C SER A 228 12.28 -4.70 4.39
N LEU A 229 11.47 -5.54 5.02
CA LEU A 229 11.16 -5.47 6.44
C LEU A 229 12.00 -6.46 7.25
N PRO A 230 12.34 -6.15 8.52
CA PRO A 230 12.85 -7.12 9.48
C PRO A 230 11.88 -8.30 9.62
N ARG A 231 12.44 -9.49 9.88
CA ARG A 231 11.67 -10.75 9.90
C ARG A 231 10.38 -10.72 10.73
N PRO A 232 10.33 -10.15 11.96
CA PRO A 232 9.10 -10.10 12.74
C PRO A 232 8.01 -9.27 12.08
N ALA A 233 8.35 -8.07 11.57
CA ALA A 233 7.41 -7.18 10.88
C ALA A 233 6.91 -7.82 9.56
N PHE A 234 7.82 -8.39 8.76
CA PHE A 234 7.44 -9.09 7.54
C PHE A 234 6.48 -10.25 7.81
N HIS A 235 6.72 -11.06 8.85
CA HIS A 235 5.83 -12.18 9.20
C HIS A 235 4.43 -11.69 9.58
N LYS A 236 4.32 -10.58 10.33
CA LYS A 236 3.05 -9.96 10.68
C LYS A 236 2.28 -9.52 9.42
N HIS A 237 2.91 -8.76 8.53
CA HIS A 237 2.27 -8.29 7.30
C HIS A 237 1.97 -9.43 6.31
N ARG A 238 2.82 -10.45 6.26
CA ARG A 238 2.58 -11.63 5.42
C ARG A 238 1.25 -12.32 5.73
N GLU A 239 0.83 -12.38 6.99
CA GLU A 239 -0.45 -12.99 7.34
C GLU A 239 -1.63 -12.23 6.71
N PHE A 240 -1.56 -10.90 6.63
CA PHE A 240 -2.53 -10.10 5.89
C PHE A 240 -2.43 -10.33 4.38
N LEU A 241 -1.21 -10.38 3.83
CA LEU A 241 -1.00 -10.68 2.42
C LEU A 241 -1.50 -12.08 2.00
N LYS A 242 -1.71 -12.98 2.95
CA LYS A 242 -2.29 -14.30 2.72
C LYS A 242 -3.80 -14.37 2.98
N GLY A 243 -4.37 -13.39 3.66
CA GLY A 243 -5.79 -13.37 4.00
C GLY A 243 -6.17 -14.30 5.16
N THR A 244 -5.34 -14.44 6.20
CA THR A 244 -5.70 -15.24 7.38
C THR A 244 -6.75 -14.52 8.23
N ALA A 245 -7.80 -15.23 8.65
CA ALA A 245 -8.95 -14.68 9.36
C ALA A 245 -8.58 -13.91 10.64
N GLN A 246 -7.63 -14.41 11.41
CA GLN A 246 -7.20 -13.80 12.66
C GLN A 246 -6.57 -12.42 12.46
N SER A 247 -5.83 -12.22 11.37
CA SER A 247 -5.18 -10.95 11.07
C SER A 247 -6.19 -9.85 10.78
N PHE A 248 -7.23 -10.14 10.01
CA PHE A 248 -8.26 -9.18 9.64
C PHE A 248 -9.16 -8.79 10.82
N SER A 249 -9.62 -9.77 11.61
CA SER A 249 -10.44 -9.50 12.81
C SER A 249 -9.70 -8.61 13.82
N ALA A 250 -8.42 -8.89 14.09
CA ALA A 250 -7.62 -8.11 15.00
C ALA A 250 -7.36 -6.68 14.50
N PHE A 251 -7.18 -6.49 13.19
CA PHE A 251 -6.99 -5.17 12.58
C PHE A 251 -8.25 -4.31 12.74
N PHE A 252 -9.41 -4.83 12.35
CA PHE A 252 -10.66 -4.09 12.44
C PHE A 252 -11.08 -3.81 13.88
N ALA A 253 -10.84 -4.72 14.83
CA ALA A 253 -11.08 -4.48 16.26
C ALA A 253 -10.18 -3.37 16.83
N SER A 254 -9.00 -3.14 16.27
CA SER A 254 -8.11 -2.04 16.68
C SER A 254 -8.43 -0.71 15.98
N ALA A 255 -9.04 -0.77 14.78
CA ALA A 255 -9.39 0.41 13.98
C ALA A 255 -10.65 1.12 14.49
N ASP A 256 -11.54 0.42 15.23
CA ASP A 256 -12.77 0.99 15.83
C ASP A 256 -12.51 1.89 17.04
N LYS A 257 -11.27 2.14 17.43
CA LYS A 257 -10.93 3.20 18.39
C LYS A 257 -10.46 4.43 17.62
N PRO A 258 -11.33 5.42 17.34
CA PRO A 258 -10.88 6.68 16.76
C PRO A 258 -9.90 7.31 17.75
N ALA A 259 -8.68 7.59 17.30
CA ALA A 259 -7.81 8.51 18.00
C ALA A 259 -8.53 9.87 17.98
N VAL A 260 -9.20 10.20 19.09
CA VAL A 260 -9.76 11.54 19.29
C VAL A 260 -8.60 12.51 19.23
N PRO A 261 -8.53 13.41 18.25
CA PRO A 261 -7.51 14.43 18.26
C PRO A 261 -7.85 15.39 19.41
N THR A 262 -7.10 15.32 20.48
CA THR A 262 -7.09 16.36 21.53
C THR A 262 -6.49 17.61 20.91
N TYR A 263 -7.33 18.42 20.29
CA TYR A 263 -7.00 19.81 20.02
C TYR A 263 -6.94 20.56 21.34
N VAL A 264 -5.74 20.70 21.89
CA VAL A 264 -5.48 21.67 22.96
C VAL A 264 -5.54 23.06 22.32
N THR A 265 -6.71 23.67 22.34
CA THR A 265 -6.86 25.09 22.06
C THR A 265 -6.24 25.87 23.23
N LYS A 266 -5.01 26.33 23.09
CA LYS A 266 -4.52 27.46 23.87
C LYS A 266 -5.28 28.71 23.42
N ARG A 267 -6.38 29.03 24.10
CA ARG A 267 -6.94 30.38 24.14
C ARG A 267 -7.27 30.72 25.57
N GLY A 268 -6.72 31.88 25.96
CA GLY A 268 -6.83 32.47 27.26
C GLY A 268 -8.27 32.78 27.66
N SER A 269 -8.40 32.89 28.95
CA SER A 269 -9.55 33.30 29.73
C SER A 269 -10.33 34.50 29.15
N LEU A 270 -11.65 34.31 28.96
CA LEU A 270 -12.64 35.33 29.07
C LEU A 270 -13.84 34.72 29.75
N SER A 271 -14.08 35.16 31.01
CA SER A 271 -15.24 34.96 31.82
C SER A 271 -16.44 35.67 31.21
N PHE A 272 -17.56 34.97 31.01
CA PHE A 272 -18.87 35.61 31.03
C PHE A 272 -19.86 34.76 31.79
N SER A 273 -20.41 35.41 32.80
CA SER A 273 -21.44 35.00 33.71
C SER A 273 -22.85 35.10 33.09
N LYS A 274 -23.76 34.29 33.65
CA LYS A 274 -25.21 34.42 33.76
C LYS A 274 -26.07 33.99 32.57
N ALA A 275 -26.75 32.88 32.83
CA ALA A 275 -28.00 32.52 32.18
C ALA A 275 -29.16 33.43 32.65
N PRO A 276 -30.16 33.72 31.83
CA PRO A 276 -31.45 34.19 32.24
C PRO A 276 -32.48 33.05 32.32
N PRO A 277 -33.59 33.23 33.06
CA PRO A 277 -34.47 32.18 33.53
C PRO A 277 -35.52 31.75 32.51
N MET A 278 -36.01 30.53 32.72
CA MET A 278 -37.21 30.00 32.08
C MET A 278 -38.44 30.85 32.43
N CYS A 279 -39.27 31.15 31.46
CA CYS A 279 -40.70 31.46 31.66
C CYS A 279 -41.54 30.29 31.19
N ILE A 280 -42.27 29.72 32.13
CA ILE A 280 -43.40 28.84 31.96
C ILE A 280 -44.62 29.76 31.79
N GLY A 281 -45.50 29.42 30.89
CA GLY A 281 -46.82 30.06 30.92
C GLY A 281 -47.63 29.96 29.64
N GLY A 282 -48.75 29.26 29.71
CA GLY A 282 -49.86 29.34 28.80
C GLY A 282 -50.03 28.16 27.85
#